data_d1963e754706ab89ce082c19ef03e4ca
#
_entry.id   d1963e754706ab89ce082c19ef03e4ca
#
_cell.length_a   1.000
_cell.length_b   1.000
_cell.length_c   1.000
_cell.angle_alpha   90.00
_cell.angle_beta   90.00
_cell.angle_gamma   90.00
#
_symmetry.space_group_name_H-M   'P 1'
#
loop_
_entity.id
_entity.type
_entity.pdbx_description
1 polymer ?
#
loop_
_entity_poly.entity_id
_entity_poly.type
_entity_poly.pdbx_seq_one_letter_code
_entity_poly.pdbx_strand_id
1 'polypeptide(L)'
;MTHCPLALKYKFTMNLKSTLLLLLCLMMAGMVAAKDNTKVIAHRGYWKTEGSAQNSIRSLERASEIGAYGSEFDVHLTADNVLVVYHDNDIQGKHIQSCTYDELKDLQLSNGEKLPTLEQYLKRAKKLKNIRLLFEFKSHDTPERNRDAARLSVQMVKRMKLAKRTDYISFNMDACKEFIRLCPKSEVSYLNGELSPMELKELGFTGLDYHYKVLQSHPDWVKDCKVLGMTSNVWTV
;
A
#
# COMPACT_ATOMS: atom_id res chain seq x y z
N MET A 1 -59.38 53.04 -10.70
CA MET A 1 -59.16 52.13 -11.89
C MET A 1 -57.83 51.46 -11.72
N THR A 2 -57.81 50.25 -11.18
CA THR A 2 -56.56 49.49 -11.00
C THR A 2 -56.81 48.05 -11.43
N HIS A 3 -56.19 47.67 -12.54
CA HIS A 3 -56.24 46.31 -13.06
C HIS A 3 -55.21 45.44 -12.30
N CYS A 4 -55.71 44.33 -11.78
CA CYS A 4 -54.93 43.24 -11.19
C CYS A 4 -54.52 42.27 -12.32
N PRO A 5 -53.26 41.82 -12.44
CA PRO A 5 -52.90 40.83 -13.43
C PRO A 5 -53.18 39.41 -12.90
N LEU A 6 -53.77 38.60 -13.79
CA LEU A 6 -54.03 37.17 -13.63
C LEU A 6 -52.75 36.37 -13.29
N ALA A 7 -52.79 35.69 -12.16
CA ALA A 7 -51.81 34.66 -11.85
C ALA A 7 -52.17 33.35 -12.55
N LEU A 8 -51.41 32.97 -13.56
CA LEU A 8 -51.51 31.69 -14.27
C LEU A 8 -51.00 30.58 -13.36
N LYS A 9 -51.91 29.80 -12.75
CA LYS A 9 -51.53 28.57 -12.00
C LYS A 9 -51.36 27.42 -12.98
N TYR A 10 -50.11 27.09 -13.32
CA TYR A 10 -49.81 25.84 -14.00
C TYR A 10 -49.93 24.68 -12.99
N LYS A 11 -51.01 23.88 -13.12
CA LYS A 11 -51.09 22.55 -12.48
C LYS A 11 -50.30 21.57 -13.31
N PHE A 12 -49.13 21.21 -12.84
CA PHE A 12 -48.33 20.11 -13.41
C PHE A 12 -48.92 18.78 -12.88
N THR A 13 -49.82 18.17 -13.66
CA THR A 13 -50.30 16.81 -13.37
C THR A 13 -49.40 15.81 -14.09
N MET A 14 -48.44 15.27 -13.38
CA MET A 14 -47.65 14.14 -13.90
C MET A 14 -48.53 12.90 -13.99
N ASN A 15 -48.61 12.30 -15.18
CA ASN A 15 -49.33 11.06 -15.43
C ASN A 15 -48.59 9.92 -14.72
N LEU A 16 -49.33 9.00 -14.08
CA LEU A 16 -48.78 7.84 -13.34
C LEU A 16 -47.76 7.03 -14.18
N LYS A 17 -47.98 6.94 -15.50
CA LYS A 17 -47.02 6.28 -16.40
C LYS A 17 -45.71 7.03 -16.54
N SER A 18 -45.73 8.37 -16.56
CA SER A 18 -44.51 9.20 -16.62
C SER A 18 -43.74 9.16 -15.29
N THR A 19 -44.44 9.09 -14.17
CA THR A 19 -43.81 8.95 -12.84
C THR A 19 -43.17 7.58 -12.67
N LEU A 20 -43.81 6.52 -13.15
CA LEU A 20 -43.28 5.15 -13.14
C LEU A 20 -42.04 5.02 -14.05
N LEU A 21 -42.07 5.66 -15.22
CA LEU A 21 -40.96 5.68 -16.17
C LEU A 21 -39.74 6.44 -15.59
N LEU A 22 -39.98 7.57 -14.89
CA LEU A 22 -38.93 8.34 -14.23
C LEU A 22 -38.29 7.56 -13.05
N LEU A 23 -39.10 6.85 -12.26
CA LEU A 23 -38.63 5.96 -11.20
C LEU A 23 -37.83 4.78 -11.74
N LEU A 24 -38.26 4.19 -12.88
CA LEU A 24 -37.52 3.10 -13.54
C LEU A 24 -36.18 3.60 -14.10
N CYS A 25 -36.14 4.79 -14.70
CA CYS A 25 -34.89 5.42 -15.17
C CYS A 25 -33.94 5.77 -14.01
N LEU A 26 -34.45 6.24 -12.87
CA LEU A 26 -33.68 6.49 -11.66
C LEU A 26 -33.13 5.19 -11.05
N MET A 27 -33.90 4.10 -11.05
CA MET A 27 -33.39 2.79 -10.61
C MET A 27 -32.36 2.19 -11.56
N MET A 28 -32.48 2.40 -12.88
CA MET A 28 -31.49 1.95 -13.85
C MET A 28 -30.20 2.80 -13.84
N ALA A 29 -30.28 4.09 -13.49
CA ALA A 29 -29.11 4.94 -13.32
C ALA A 29 -28.25 4.56 -12.09
N GLY A 30 -28.82 3.83 -11.11
CA GLY A 30 -28.13 3.31 -9.93
C GLY A 30 -27.28 2.05 -10.18
N MET A 31 -27.39 1.42 -11.36
CA MET A 31 -26.60 0.23 -11.74
C MET A 31 -25.42 0.61 -12.66
N VAL A 32 -24.75 1.72 -12.42
CA VAL A 32 -23.38 1.86 -12.89
C VAL A 32 -22.56 0.93 -12.00
N ALA A 33 -22.26 -0.28 -12.49
CA ALA A 33 -21.29 -1.15 -11.88
C ALA A 33 -20.03 -0.31 -11.67
N ALA A 34 -19.68 -0.04 -10.41
CA ALA A 34 -18.43 0.60 -10.09
C ALA A 34 -17.34 -0.27 -10.76
N LYS A 35 -16.67 0.27 -11.77
CA LYS A 35 -15.55 -0.40 -12.40
C LYS A 35 -14.53 -0.61 -11.30
N ASP A 36 -14.41 -1.84 -10.81
CA ASP A 36 -13.41 -2.21 -9.82
C ASP A 36 -12.05 -1.94 -10.47
N ASN A 37 -11.48 -0.78 -10.14
CA ASN A 37 -10.14 -0.42 -10.59
C ASN A 37 -9.14 -1.17 -9.71
N THR A 38 -8.96 -2.46 -9.97
CA THR A 38 -7.88 -3.24 -9.37
C THR A 38 -6.55 -2.57 -9.68
N LYS A 39 -5.79 -2.26 -8.65
CA LYS A 39 -4.49 -1.60 -8.75
C LYS A 39 -3.39 -2.64 -8.70
N VAL A 40 -2.42 -2.51 -9.58
CA VAL A 40 -1.27 -3.42 -9.63
C VAL A 40 -0.07 -2.80 -8.93
N ILE A 41 0.46 -3.51 -7.93
CA ILE A 41 1.69 -3.16 -7.23
C ILE A 41 2.78 -4.13 -7.67
N ALA A 42 3.92 -3.61 -8.09
CA ALA A 42 5.05 -4.40 -8.50
C ALA A 42 5.79 -4.94 -7.26
N HIS A 43 5.66 -6.25 -6.98
CA HIS A 43 6.29 -6.95 -5.85
C HIS A 43 7.81 -6.96 -6.01
N ARG A 44 8.53 -6.36 -5.07
CA ARG A 44 9.99 -6.10 -5.10
C ARG A 44 10.42 -5.28 -6.33
N GLY A 45 9.52 -4.37 -6.79
CA GLY A 45 9.65 -3.66 -8.05
C GLY A 45 9.35 -4.52 -9.28
N TYR A 46 9.42 -3.95 -10.50
CA TYR A 46 9.31 -4.70 -11.75
C TYR A 46 10.67 -5.27 -12.12
N TRP A 47 11.03 -6.40 -11.50
CA TRP A 47 12.35 -6.97 -11.54
C TRP A 47 12.55 -8.08 -12.57
N LYS A 48 11.48 -8.77 -13.00
CA LYS A 48 11.53 -9.85 -14.02
C LYS A 48 11.76 -9.30 -15.43
N THR A 49 12.78 -8.46 -15.59
CA THR A 49 13.15 -7.84 -16.86
C THR A 49 14.67 -7.64 -16.91
N GLU A 50 15.22 -7.56 -18.11
CA GLU A 50 16.68 -7.41 -18.33
C GLU A 50 17.25 -6.19 -17.59
N GLY A 51 18.41 -6.38 -16.97
CA GLY A 51 19.12 -5.35 -16.20
C GLY A 51 18.47 -4.97 -14.88
N SER A 52 17.46 -5.71 -14.43
CA SER A 52 16.76 -5.45 -13.18
C SER A 52 16.92 -6.61 -12.18
N ALA A 53 16.79 -6.33 -10.88
CA ALA A 53 16.81 -7.32 -9.80
C ALA A 53 15.75 -6.98 -8.76
N GLN A 54 15.35 -7.96 -7.94
CA GLN A 54 14.47 -7.73 -6.79
C GLN A 54 15.06 -6.61 -5.92
N ASN A 55 14.21 -5.69 -5.47
CA ASN A 55 14.61 -4.62 -4.55
C ASN A 55 15.71 -3.67 -5.07
N SER A 56 16.07 -3.75 -6.35
CA SER A 56 17.04 -2.85 -6.96
C SER A 56 16.42 -1.45 -7.21
N ILE A 57 17.26 -0.45 -7.34
CA ILE A 57 16.79 0.88 -7.77
C ILE A 57 16.21 0.79 -9.17
N ARG A 58 16.78 -0.07 -10.02
CA ARG A 58 16.28 -0.29 -11.39
C ARG A 58 14.88 -0.92 -11.41
N SER A 59 14.57 -1.85 -10.50
CA SER A 59 13.24 -2.46 -10.43
C SER A 59 12.15 -1.45 -10.04
N LEU A 60 12.47 -0.50 -9.16
CA LEU A 60 11.60 0.63 -8.84
C LEU A 60 11.37 1.52 -10.06
N GLU A 61 12.43 1.84 -10.80
CA GLU A 61 12.32 2.64 -12.03
C GLU A 61 11.42 1.95 -13.06
N ARG A 62 11.66 0.66 -13.30
CA ARG A 62 10.88 -0.15 -14.22
C ARG A 62 9.40 -0.23 -13.82
N ALA A 63 9.10 -0.36 -12.52
CA ALA A 63 7.72 -0.31 -12.04
C ALA A 63 7.04 1.03 -12.38
N SER A 64 7.77 2.14 -12.28
CA SER A 64 7.27 3.46 -12.69
C SER A 64 7.13 3.59 -14.21
N GLU A 65 8.08 3.06 -14.98
CA GLU A 65 8.08 3.11 -16.46
C GLU A 65 6.88 2.37 -17.07
N ILE A 66 6.48 1.22 -16.50
CA ILE A 66 5.30 0.46 -16.95
C ILE A 66 3.97 1.01 -16.43
N GLY A 67 4.01 2.09 -15.62
CA GLY A 67 2.80 2.69 -15.06
C GLY A 67 2.14 1.87 -13.95
N ALA A 68 2.88 1.02 -13.22
CA ALA A 68 2.36 0.34 -12.05
C ALA A 68 1.84 1.35 -11.02
N TYR A 69 0.75 1.01 -10.31
CA TYR A 69 0.21 1.85 -9.26
C TYR A 69 1.19 2.06 -8.12
N GLY A 70 1.93 1.02 -7.77
CA GLY A 70 2.92 1.05 -6.69
C GLY A 70 4.08 0.10 -6.94
N SER A 71 5.15 0.31 -6.19
CA SER A 71 6.27 -0.61 -6.06
C SER A 71 6.40 -1.00 -4.60
N GLU A 72 6.34 -2.29 -4.35
CA GLU A 72 6.65 -2.84 -3.04
C GLU A 72 8.16 -3.07 -2.94
N PHE A 73 8.71 -2.96 -1.72
CA PHE A 73 10.12 -3.19 -1.41
C PHE A 73 10.32 -3.52 0.06
N ASP A 74 11.30 -4.36 0.34
CA ASP A 74 11.59 -4.93 1.65
C ASP A 74 12.71 -4.17 2.38
N VAL A 75 12.58 -3.93 3.67
CA VAL A 75 13.56 -3.15 4.44
C VAL A 75 14.00 -3.86 5.71
N HIS A 76 15.34 -3.97 5.87
CA HIS A 76 16.02 -4.42 7.08
C HIS A 76 16.78 -3.27 7.74
N LEU A 77 17.06 -3.43 9.04
CA LEU A 77 17.98 -2.59 9.79
C LEU A 77 19.25 -3.37 10.12
N THR A 78 20.42 -2.87 9.73
CA THR A 78 21.73 -3.45 10.03
C THR A 78 22.10 -3.30 11.51
N ALA A 79 23.15 -3.97 11.98
CA ALA A 79 23.63 -3.88 13.36
C ALA A 79 23.96 -2.43 13.78
N ASP A 80 24.51 -1.63 12.86
CA ASP A 80 24.89 -0.23 13.07
C ASP A 80 23.79 0.79 12.70
N ASN A 81 22.54 0.34 12.63
CA ASN A 81 21.35 1.18 12.41
C ASN A 81 21.26 1.82 11.02
N VAL A 82 21.77 1.20 9.99
CA VAL A 82 21.55 1.60 8.60
C VAL A 82 20.38 0.79 8.03
N LEU A 83 19.39 1.47 7.44
CA LEU A 83 18.27 0.81 6.74
C LEU A 83 18.72 0.45 5.32
N VAL A 84 18.55 -0.82 4.95
CA VAL A 84 18.89 -1.37 3.62
C VAL A 84 17.68 -2.02 2.97
N VAL A 85 17.67 -2.08 1.62
CA VAL A 85 16.53 -2.61 0.86
C VAL A 85 16.92 -3.97 0.28
N TYR A 86 16.36 -5.04 0.85
CA TYR A 86 16.61 -6.42 0.45
C TYR A 86 15.53 -7.34 1.03
N HIS A 87 15.22 -8.47 0.38
CA HIS A 87 14.13 -9.34 0.83
C HIS A 87 14.57 -10.35 1.90
N ASP A 88 15.65 -11.10 1.62
CA ASP A 88 16.06 -12.21 2.47
C ASP A 88 16.84 -11.72 3.71
N ASN A 89 16.87 -12.52 4.77
CA ASN A 89 17.64 -12.19 5.96
C ASN A 89 19.15 -12.19 5.69
N ASP A 90 19.59 -12.96 4.69
CA ASP A 90 20.98 -13.14 4.36
C ASP A 90 21.26 -12.72 2.92
N ILE A 91 22.36 -12.01 2.70
CA ILE A 91 22.91 -11.67 1.40
C ILE A 91 24.31 -12.24 1.27
N GLN A 92 24.54 -13.14 0.30
CA GLN A 92 25.83 -13.77 0.04
C GLN A 92 26.49 -14.37 1.30
N GLY A 93 25.67 -15.03 2.15
CA GLY A 93 26.11 -15.68 3.39
C GLY A 93 26.32 -14.75 4.58
N LYS A 94 25.99 -13.47 4.47
CA LYS A 94 26.03 -12.50 5.56
C LYS A 94 24.62 -12.18 6.06
N HIS A 95 24.37 -12.39 7.35
CA HIS A 95 23.10 -12.04 7.99
C HIS A 95 22.99 -10.53 8.19
N ILE A 96 22.05 -9.88 7.47
CA ILE A 96 21.96 -8.42 7.37
C ILE A 96 21.87 -7.75 8.74
N GLN A 97 21.04 -8.29 9.62
CA GLN A 97 20.78 -7.67 10.93
C GLN A 97 21.94 -7.81 11.93
N SER A 98 22.88 -8.71 11.66
CA SER A 98 24.07 -8.94 12.49
C SER A 98 25.33 -8.27 11.93
N CYS A 99 25.29 -7.74 10.70
CA CYS A 99 26.40 -7.04 10.05
C CYS A 99 26.22 -5.53 10.12
N THR A 100 27.33 -4.81 10.11
CA THR A 100 27.36 -3.37 9.83
C THR A 100 27.13 -3.09 8.35
N TYR A 101 26.66 -1.91 8.00
CA TYR A 101 26.52 -1.55 6.59
C TYR A 101 27.87 -1.55 5.84
N ASP A 102 28.97 -1.21 6.52
CA ASP A 102 30.31 -1.24 5.92
C ASP A 102 30.71 -2.63 5.43
N GLU A 103 30.27 -3.68 6.13
CA GLU A 103 30.47 -5.09 5.73
C GLU A 103 29.56 -5.52 4.57
N LEU A 104 28.47 -4.81 4.32
CA LEU A 104 27.44 -5.18 3.33
C LEU A 104 27.46 -4.30 2.07
N LYS A 105 27.97 -3.08 2.13
CA LYS A 105 27.83 -2.03 1.10
C LYS A 105 28.34 -2.40 -0.29
N ASP A 106 29.30 -3.34 -0.36
CA ASP A 106 29.91 -3.77 -1.63
C ASP A 106 29.30 -5.06 -2.19
N LEU A 107 28.36 -5.68 -1.46
CA LEU A 107 27.62 -6.84 -1.94
C LEU A 107 26.67 -6.41 -3.07
N GLN A 108 26.52 -7.28 -4.05
CA GLN A 108 25.79 -6.98 -5.29
C GLN A 108 24.48 -7.77 -5.37
N LEU A 109 23.46 -7.12 -5.91
CA LEU A 109 22.23 -7.75 -6.37
C LEU A 109 22.51 -8.51 -7.68
N SER A 110 21.56 -9.34 -8.11
CA SER A 110 21.74 -10.18 -9.32
C SER A 110 21.93 -9.39 -10.62
N ASN A 111 21.61 -8.10 -10.65
CA ASN A 111 21.83 -7.21 -11.79
C ASN A 111 23.14 -6.38 -11.68
N GLY A 112 23.98 -6.63 -10.68
CA GLY A 112 25.23 -5.92 -10.46
C GLY A 112 25.13 -4.61 -9.67
N GLU A 113 23.91 -4.16 -9.34
CA GLU A 113 23.75 -3.02 -8.41
C GLU A 113 24.23 -3.42 -7.01
N LYS A 114 24.87 -2.49 -6.30
CA LYS A 114 25.20 -2.69 -4.88
C LYS A 114 23.93 -2.69 -4.04
N LEU A 115 24.00 -3.35 -2.87
CA LEU A 115 22.92 -3.34 -1.87
C LEU A 115 22.53 -1.89 -1.56
N PRO A 116 21.31 -1.44 -1.91
CA PRO A 116 20.94 -0.06 -1.71
C PRO A 116 20.53 0.21 -0.26
N THR A 117 20.94 1.35 0.27
CA THR A 117 20.32 1.88 1.48
C THR A 117 18.90 2.36 1.18
N LEU A 118 18.04 2.38 2.22
CA LEU A 118 16.73 2.99 2.11
C LEU A 118 16.81 4.45 1.66
N GLU A 119 17.82 5.17 2.10
CA GLU A 119 18.02 6.56 1.69
C GLU A 119 18.26 6.69 0.19
N GLN A 120 19.11 5.85 -0.38
CA GLN A 120 19.39 5.84 -1.83
C GLN A 120 18.13 5.48 -2.63
N TYR A 121 17.40 4.44 -2.18
CA TYR A 121 16.16 4.01 -2.79
C TYR A 121 15.09 5.11 -2.77
N LEU A 122 14.87 5.74 -1.61
CA LEU A 122 13.90 6.84 -1.48
C LEU A 122 14.32 8.12 -2.21
N LYS A 123 15.63 8.41 -2.33
CA LYS A 123 16.13 9.50 -3.19
C LYS A 123 15.72 9.30 -4.65
N ARG A 124 15.78 8.05 -5.13
CA ARG A 124 15.31 7.74 -6.48
C ARG A 124 13.78 7.80 -6.57
N ALA A 125 13.05 7.18 -5.63
CA ALA A 125 11.59 7.21 -5.57
C ALA A 125 11.03 8.64 -5.59
N LYS A 126 11.71 9.59 -4.97
CA LYS A 126 11.31 11.01 -4.95
C LYS A 126 11.29 11.65 -6.35
N LYS A 127 12.11 11.17 -7.28
CA LYS A 127 12.15 11.63 -8.67
C LYS A 127 11.03 11.01 -9.53
N LEU A 128 10.45 9.92 -9.09
CA LEU A 128 9.38 9.17 -9.77
C LEU A 128 8.02 9.61 -9.20
N LYS A 129 7.31 10.51 -9.89
CA LYS A 129 6.15 11.22 -9.30
C LYS A 129 4.89 10.36 -9.14
N ASN A 130 4.69 9.36 -10.00
CA ASN A 130 3.40 8.68 -10.18
C ASN A 130 3.37 7.25 -9.62
N ILE A 131 4.26 6.89 -8.68
CA ILE A 131 4.30 5.57 -8.09
C ILE A 131 4.13 5.66 -6.57
N ARG A 132 3.26 4.83 -6.00
CA ARG A 132 3.18 4.64 -4.56
C ARG A 132 4.30 3.71 -4.08
N LEU A 133 4.64 3.82 -2.83
CA LEU A 133 5.68 3.05 -2.16
C LEU A 133 5.00 2.15 -1.14
N LEU A 134 5.05 0.84 -1.35
CA LEU A 134 4.59 -0.15 -0.39
C LEU A 134 5.82 -0.69 0.35
N PHE A 135 6.00 -0.21 1.57
CA PHE A 135 7.16 -0.49 2.41
C PHE A 135 6.90 -1.76 3.21
N GLU A 136 7.54 -2.89 2.88
CA GLU A 136 7.53 -4.07 3.72
C GLU A 136 8.62 -3.97 4.79
N PHE A 137 8.19 -4.02 6.04
CA PHE A 137 9.08 -4.07 7.18
C PHE A 137 9.45 -5.53 7.49
N LYS A 138 10.73 -5.85 7.48
CA LYS A 138 11.25 -7.17 7.84
C LYS A 138 11.44 -7.28 9.35
N SER A 139 10.96 -8.37 9.94
CA SER A 139 11.03 -8.61 11.39
C SER A 139 12.46 -8.69 11.90
N HIS A 140 12.68 -8.21 13.10
CA HIS A 140 13.95 -8.30 13.85
C HIS A 140 13.76 -9.16 15.10
N ASP A 141 14.86 -9.58 15.71
CA ASP A 141 14.88 -10.61 16.77
C ASP A 141 14.16 -10.18 18.06
N THR A 142 14.10 -8.87 18.35
CA THR A 142 13.47 -8.38 19.59
C THR A 142 12.37 -7.35 19.31
N PRO A 143 11.34 -7.26 20.18
CA PRO A 143 10.32 -6.22 20.08
C PRO A 143 10.90 -4.80 20.10
N GLU A 144 11.93 -4.55 20.89
CA GLU A 144 12.63 -3.26 20.95
C GLU A 144 13.25 -2.92 19.62
N ARG A 145 13.93 -3.90 18.99
CA ARG A 145 14.60 -3.71 17.71
C ARG A 145 13.57 -3.47 16.58
N ASN A 146 12.43 -4.15 16.63
CA ASN A 146 11.32 -3.91 15.71
C ASN A 146 10.80 -2.47 15.83
N ARG A 147 10.58 -1.96 17.04
CA ARG A 147 10.12 -0.59 17.27
C ARG A 147 11.16 0.45 16.83
N ASP A 148 12.44 0.21 17.11
CA ASP A 148 13.53 1.11 16.71
C ASP A 148 13.65 1.18 15.19
N ALA A 149 13.65 0.04 14.52
CA ALA A 149 13.69 -0.03 13.06
C ALA A 149 12.47 0.64 12.40
N ALA A 150 11.28 0.41 12.93
CA ALA A 150 10.06 1.08 12.45
C ALA A 150 10.16 2.61 12.64
N ARG A 151 10.64 3.09 13.80
CA ARG A 151 10.83 4.53 14.05
C ARG A 151 11.84 5.16 13.10
N LEU A 152 12.99 4.53 12.90
CA LEU A 152 14.02 5.01 11.95
C LEU A 152 13.49 5.05 10.51
N SER A 153 12.71 4.04 10.12
CA SER A 153 12.07 3.97 8.80
C SER A 153 11.12 5.14 8.59
N VAL A 154 10.24 5.41 9.55
CA VAL A 154 9.29 6.54 9.48
C VAL A 154 10.01 7.87 9.43
N GLN A 155 11.07 8.04 10.24
CA GLN A 155 11.87 9.27 10.22
C GLN A 155 12.52 9.48 8.86
N MET A 156 13.06 8.44 8.23
CA MET A 156 13.66 8.49 6.89
C MET A 156 12.63 8.89 5.84
N VAL A 157 11.47 8.22 5.81
CA VAL A 157 10.38 8.51 4.86
C VAL A 157 9.88 9.95 5.02
N LYS A 158 9.72 10.44 6.26
CA LYS A 158 9.33 11.84 6.55
C LYS A 158 10.41 12.84 6.09
N ARG A 159 11.69 12.57 6.37
CA ARG A 159 12.83 13.38 5.93
C ARG A 159 12.88 13.51 4.40
N MET A 160 12.55 12.43 3.68
CA MET A 160 12.46 12.42 2.22
C MET A 160 11.21 13.10 1.67
N LYS A 161 10.23 13.49 2.53
CA LYS A 161 8.93 14.07 2.15
C LYS A 161 8.08 13.12 1.31
N LEU A 162 8.16 11.81 1.59
CA LEU A 162 7.45 10.74 0.88
C LEU A 162 6.27 10.14 1.66
N ALA A 163 6.02 10.60 2.90
CA ALA A 163 4.99 10.04 3.79
C ALA A 163 3.59 9.94 3.16
N LYS A 164 3.20 10.90 2.29
CA LYS A 164 1.90 10.87 1.60
C LYS A 164 1.77 9.79 0.51
N ARG A 165 2.89 9.19 0.10
CA ARG A 165 2.97 8.17 -0.95
C ARG A 165 3.46 6.83 -0.45
N THR A 166 3.69 6.68 0.87
CA THR A 166 4.22 5.46 1.48
C THR A 166 3.16 4.84 2.37
N ASP A 167 2.88 3.57 2.11
CA ASP A 167 2.06 2.68 2.90
C ASP A 167 2.97 1.60 3.49
N TYR A 168 2.59 1.03 4.64
CA TYR A 168 3.42 0.08 5.37
C TYR A 168 2.75 -1.27 5.47
N ILE A 169 3.51 -2.33 5.26
CA ILE A 169 3.08 -3.70 5.44
C ILE A 169 4.10 -4.48 6.27
N SER A 170 3.66 -5.44 7.06
CA SER A 170 4.56 -6.32 7.81
C SER A 170 3.85 -7.57 8.31
N PHE A 171 4.63 -8.62 8.48
CA PHE A 171 4.29 -9.81 9.29
C PHE A 171 4.45 -9.56 10.80
N ASN A 172 5.12 -8.48 11.19
CA ASN A 172 5.42 -8.17 12.59
C ASN A 172 4.37 -7.24 13.20
N MET A 173 3.61 -7.75 14.16
CA MET A 173 2.54 -7.01 14.83
C MET A 173 3.05 -5.78 15.60
N ASP A 174 4.21 -5.88 16.28
CA ASP A 174 4.76 -4.76 17.05
C ASP A 174 5.20 -3.61 16.14
N ALA A 175 5.82 -3.94 15.00
CA ALA A 175 6.17 -2.96 13.99
C ALA A 175 4.92 -2.30 13.38
N CYS A 176 3.89 -3.07 13.06
CA CYS A 176 2.62 -2.53 12.55
C CYS A 176 1.98 -1.54 13.55
N LYS A 177 1.90 -1.91 14.82
CA LYS A 177 1.39 -1.01 15.88
C LYS A 177 2.21 0.27 15.99
N GLU A 178 3.53 0.18 15.82
CA GLU A 178 4.39 1.36 15.84
C GLU A 178 4.17 2.24 14.59
N PHE A 179 3.96 1.66 13.40
CA PHE A 179 3.59 2.42 12.20
C PHE A 179 2.23 3.11 12.36
N ILE A 180 1.20 2.43 12.88
CA ILE A 180 -0.12 3.01 13.15
C ILE A 180 0.03 4.22 14.06
N ARG A 181 0.81 4.11 15.14
CA ARG A 181 1.06 5.19 16.09
C ARG A 181 1.81 6.37 15.47
N LEU A 182 2.84 6.11 14.66
CA LEU A 182 3.73 7.13 14.09
C LEU A 182 3.20 7.77 12.81
N CYS A 183 2.36 7.06 12.06
CA CYS A 183 1.88 7.44 10.73
C CYS A 183 0.36 7.30 10.60
N PRO A 184 -0.46 7.99 11.43
CA PRO A 184 -1.92 7.80 11.47
C PRO A 184 -2.64 8.17 10.16
N LYS A 185 -1.94 8.71 9.16
CA LYS A 185 -2.46 9.06 7.83
C LYS A 185 -1.97 8.15 6.71
N SER A 186 -1.07 7.22 7.01
CA SER A 186 -0.60 6.20 6.07
C SER A 186 -1.45 4.93 6.19
N GLU A 187 -1.56 4.17 5.13
CA GLU A 187 -2.12 2.83 5.22
C GLU A 187 -1.11 1.91 5.92
N VAL A 188 -1.62 1.09 6.83
CA VAL A 188 -0.87 0.02 7.49
C VAL A 188 -1.67 -1.26 7.35
N SER A 189 -1.10 -2.26 6.69
CA SER A 189 -1.73 -3.56 6.45
C SER A 189 -0.92 -4.69 7.05
N TYR A 190 -1.62 -5.71 7.54
CA TYR A 190 -1.04 -6.91 8.13
C TYR A 190 -0.92 -8.03 7.11
N LEU A 191 0.13 -8.86 7.21
CA LEU A 191 0.49 -9.86 6.18
C LEU A 191 0.18 -11.30 6.56
N ASN A 192 0.11 -11.68 7.86
CA ASN A 192 0.06 -13.09 8.29
C ASN A 192 -1.22 -13.86 7.92
N GLY A 193 -2.37 -13.20 7.87
CA GLY A 193 -3.59 -13.84 7.38
C GLY A 193 -4.49 -14.50 8.42
N GLU A 194 -4.13 -14.49 9.71
CA GLU A 194 -4.90 -15.13 10.79
C GLU A 194 -6.01 -14.25 11.37
N LEU A 195 -5.94 -12.91 11.15
CA LEU A 195 -6.91 -11.97 11.71
C LEU A 195 -7.95 -11.56 10.66
N SER A 196 -9.21 -11.55 11.08
CA SER A 196 -10.31 -11.03 10.27
C SER A 196 -10.21 -9.51 10.07
N PRO A 197 -10.90 -8.94 9.05
CA PRO A 197 -10.97 -7.49 8.86
C PRO A 197 -11.48 -6.73 10.08
N MET A 198 -12.43 -7.30 10.84
CA MET A 198 -12.96 -6.70 12.06
C MET A 198 -11.90 -6.61 13.15
N GLU A 199 -11.19 -7.71 13.43
CA GLU A 199 -10.11 -7.74 14.41
C GLU A 199 -8.98 -6.77 14.04
N LEU A 200 -8.61 -6.71 12.77
CA LEU A 200 -7.63 -5.73 12.30
C LEU A 200 -8.10 -4.29 12.51
N LYS A 201 -9.38 -4.02 12.22
CA LYS A 201 -9.97 -2.69 12.42
C LYS A 201 -9.93 -2.26 13.89
N GLU A 202 -10.24 -3.16 14.80
CA GLU A 202 -10.18 -2.92 16.26
C GLU A 202 -8.76 -2.63 16.73
N LEU A 203 -7.75 -3.25 16.12
CA LEU A 203 -6.34 -3.00 16.36
C LEU A 203 -5.81 -1.72 15.69
N GLY A 204 -6.65 -1.02 14.91
CA GLY A 204 -6.31 0.26 14.26
C GLY A 204 -5.67 0.12 12.88
N PHE A 205 -5.67 -1.08 12.29
CA PHE A 205 -5.21 -1.25 10.91
C PHE A 205 -6.16 -0.58 9.92
N THR A 206 -5.60 -0.18 8.79
CA THR A 206 -6.34 0.43 7.68
C THR A 206 -6.50 -0.49 6.49
N GLY A 207 -5.89 -1.67 6.55
CA GLY A 207 -5.99 -2.68 5.50
C GLY A 207 -5.46 -4.04 5.94
N LEU A 208 -5.69 -5.01 5.06
CA LEU A 208 -5.00 -6.29 5.04
C LEU A 208 -4.24 -6.45 3.72
N ASP A 209 -3.16 -7.21 3.76
CA ASP A 209 -2.41 -7.62 2.57
C ASP A 209 -2.07 -9.10 2.71
N TYR A 210 -2.98 -9.96 2.25
CA TYR A 210 -2.93 -11.38 2.55
C TYR A 210 -2.58 -12.23 1.33
N HIS A 211 -1.94 -13.37 1.59
CA HIS A 211 -1.72 -14.36 0.56
C HIS A 211 -3.07 -14.78 -0.06
N TYR A 212 -3.12 -14.95 -1.39
CA TYR A 212 -4.37 -15.23 -2.12
C TYR A 212 -5.16 -16.43 -1.57
N LYS A 213 -4.49 -17.46 -1.05
CA LYS A 213 -5.15 -18.65 -0.45
C LYS A 213 -5.96 -18.29 0.81
N VAL A 214 -5.53 -17.30 1.59
CA VAL A 214 -6.30 -16.81 2.74
C VAL A 214 -7.62 -16.22 2.28
N LEU A 215 -7.57 -15.35 1.25
CA LEU A 215 -8.79 -14.74 0.70
C LEU A 215 -9.69 -15.76 -0.02
N GLN A 216 -9.11 -16.81 -0.59
CA GLN A 216 -9.91 -17.93 -1.12
C GLN A 216 -10.66 -18.70 -0.03
N SER A 217 -10.06 -18.89 1.15
CA SER A 217 -10.73 -19.54 2.29
C SER A 217 -11.69 -18.60 3.05
N HIS A 218 -11.57 -17.29 2.86
CA HIS A 218 -12.41 -16.26 3.47
C HIS A 218 -12.95 -15.28 2.41
N PRO A 219 -13.84 -15.73 1.50
CA PRO A 219 -14.25 -14.94 0.34
C PRO A 219 -14.99 -13.64 0.68
N ASP A 220 -15.58 -13.56 1.88
CA ASP A 220 -16.29 -12.35 2.34
C ASP A 220 -15.35 -11.25 2.84
N TRP A 221 -14.10 -11.55 3.17
CA TRP A 221 -13.18 -10.57 3.79
C TRP A 221 -12.87 -9.35 2.92
N VAL A 222 -12.85 -9.52 1.60
CA VAL A 222 -12.71 -8.37 0.66
C VAL A 222 -13.91 -7.43 0.76
N LYS A 223 -15.12 -7.99 0.88
CA LYS A 223 -16.36 -7.23 1.08
C LYS A 223 -16.39 -6.56 2.46
N ASP A 224 -15.96 -7.29 3.49
CA ASP A 224 -15.89 -6.78 4.86
C ASP A 224 -14.91 -5.61 4.97
N CYS A 225 -13.74 -5.70 4.35
CA CYS A 225 -12.81 -4.58 4.24
C CYS A 225 -13.49 -3.34 3.64
N LYS A 226 -14.24 -3.51 2.55
CA LYS A 226 -14.95 -2.41 1.90
C LYS A 226 -16.00 -1.78 2.83
N VAL A 227 -16.77 -2.59 3.57
CA VAL A 227 -17.76 -2.11 4.55
C VAL A 227 -17.09 -1.34 5.70
N LEU A 228 -15.93 -1.81 6.16
CA LEU A 228 -15.15 -1.22 7.24
C LEU A 228 -14.31 0.00 6.80
N GLY A 229 -14.33 0.35 5.50
CA GLY A 229 -13.48 1.42 4.95
C GLY A 229 -11.99 1.07 5.00
N MET A 230 -11.65 -0.20 4.87
CA MET A 230 -10.28 -0.72 4.83
C MET A 230 -9.87 -1.08 3.40
N THR A 231 -8.58 -1.06 3.13
CA THR A 231 -8.01 -1.60 1.90
C THR A 231 -7.84 -3.12 1.99
N SER A 232 -7.94 -3.79 0.85
CA SER A 232 -7.59 -5.21 0.73
C SER A 232 -6.60 -5.37 -0.41
N ASN A 233 -5.42 -5.86 -0.07
CA ASN A 233 -4.38 -6.24 -1.01
C ASN A 233 -4.23 -7.77 -0.99
N VAL A 234 -3.69 -8.30 -2.08
CA VAL A 234 -3.43 -9.72 -2.22
C VAL A 234 -2.06 -9.93 -2.86
N TRP A 235 -1.28 -10.84 -2.32
CA TRP A 235 0.05 -11.17 -2.84
C TRP A 235 0.17 -12.62 -3.31
N THR A 236 1.19 -12.84 -4.14
CA THR A 236 1.49 -14.05 -4.91
C THR A 236 0.34 -14.44 -5.85
N VAL A 237 -0.03 -13.52 -6.72
CA VAL A 237 -0.98 -13.74 -7.83
C VAL A 237 -0.23 -13.85 -9.16
#